data_e3fa8696f80698057a2cd6636b5bb707
#
_entry.id   e3fa8696f80698057a2cd6636b5bb707
#
_cell.length_a   1.000
_cell.length_b   1.000
_cell.length_c   1.000
_cell.angle_alpha   90.00
_cell.angle_beta   90.00
_cell.angle_gamma   90.00
#
_symmetry.space_group_name_H-M   'P 1'
#
loop_
_entity.id
_entity.type
_entity.pdbx_description
1 polymer ?
#
loop_
_entity_poly.entity_id
_entity_poly.type
_entity_poly.pdbx_seq_one_letter_code
_entity_poly.pdbx_strand_id
1 'polypeptide(L)'
;MKIRMLAVALLAAPALVLAQAEPKDGVKPAAKPAAKPAAKAGAVATVNGVAVPRSRLDLVMQQQAARGTADNDQTRAMVREELVNREIVAQEAQRAGMAKTPEVQTQLDLARQEVLVSAYIRDWVRKHPITDDDVQKEYERAKAQTGDKEYKARHILLETEDQAKGMIAELKKGGKFDELATKNSKDNGTKDRGGDLDWNVPSVFDPQFAEAMVKLEKGKYTETPVRTRYGFHVIQLDDVRQVKFPALAEVRPRIQQQLVQGKVEGLVRELRAKAKID
;
A
#
# COMPACT_ATOMS: atom_id res chain seq x y z
N MET A 1 -3.39 21.98 0.21
CA MET A 1 -2.15 21.48 0.83
C MET A 1 -1.95 20.06 0.30
N LYS A 2 -0.98 19.88 -0.62
CA LYS A 2 -0.75 18.61 -1.32
C LYS A 2 -0.12 17.61 -0.36
N ILE A 3 -0.85 16.57 0.03
CA ILE A 3 -0.30 15.42 0.75
C ILE A 3 0.51 14.64 -0.27
N ARG A 4 1.85 14.74 -0.16
CA ARG A 4 2.76 13.87 -0.89
C ARG A 4 2.70 12.49 -0.23
N MET A 5 2.02 11.54 -0.89
CA MET A 5 2.22 10.12 -0.64
C MET A 5 3.67 9.79 -0.98
N LEU A 6 4.46 9.47 0.03
CA LEU A 6 5.72 8.75 -0.16
C LEU A 6 5.35 7.29 -0.46
N ALA A 7 5.36 6.95 -1.75
CA ALA A 7 5.31 5.56 -2.19
C ALA A 7 6.63 4.90 -1.79
N VAL A 8 6.59 4.00 -0.82
CA VAL A 8 7.68 3.05 -0.57
C VAL A 8 7.65 2.04 -1.70
N ALA A 9 8.46 2.26 -2.71
CA ALA A 9 8.67 1.30 -3.80
C ALA A 9 9.41 0.08 -3.24
N LEU A 10 8.74 -1.06 -3.18
CA LEU A 10 9.39 -2.36 -3.06
C LEU A 10 10.15 -2.61 -4.37
N LEU A 11 11.47 -2.47 -4.31
CA LEU A 11 12.37 -2.86 -5.40
C LEU A 11 12.36 -4.39 -5.52
N ALA A 12 11.71 -4.89 -6.56
CA ALA A 12 11.85 -6.26 -7.02
C ALA A 12 13.27 -6.44 -7.59
N ALA A 13 14.01 -7.40 -7.06
CA ALA A 13 15.30 -7.79 -7.58
C ALA A 13 15.15 -8.37 -9.01
N PRO A 14 16.00 -8.01 -9.97
CA PRO A 14 15.91 -8.57 -11.31
C PRO A 14 16.34 -10.05 -11.30
N ALA A 15 15.52 -10.90 -11.92
CA ALA A 15 15.85 -12.28 -12.21
C ALA A 15 16.95 -12.31 -13.29
N LEU A 16 18.13 -12.86 -12.91
CA LEU A 16 19.21 -13.14 -13.86
C LEU A 16 18.81 -14.36 -14.69
N VAL A 17 18.52 -14.14 -15.98
CA VAL A 17 18.34 -15.20 -16.97
C VAL A 17 19.73 -15.73 -17.34
N LEU A 18 20.05 -16.93 -16.92
CA LEU A 18 21.21 -17.67 -17.38
C LEU A 18 20.87 -18.41 -18.68
N ALA A 19 21.49 -18.01 -19.77
CA ALA A 19 21.43 -18.73 -21.04
C ALA A 19 22.07 -20.13 -20.89
N GLN A 20 21.35 -21.15 -21.34
CA GLN A 20 21.83 -22.54 -21.44
C GLN A 20 22.80 -22.68 -22.62
N ALA A 21 24.00 -23.19 -22.36
CA ALA A 21 24.91 -23.67 -23.39
C ALA A 21 24.87 -25.20 -23.40
N GLU A 22 24.65 -25.77 -24.59
CA GLU A 22 24.62 -27.22 -24.82
C GLU A 22 26.02 -27.87 -24.65
N PRO A 23 26.09 -29.13 -24.21
CA PRO A 23 27.35 -29.84 -24.02
C PRO A 23 27.86 -30.49 -25.32
N LYS A 24 29.13 -30.31 -25.64
CA LYS A 24 29.84 -31.14 -26.63
C LYS A 24 30.61 -32.28 -25.92
N ASP A 25 30.39 -33.50 -26.45
CA ASP A 25 30.97 -34.73 -26.00
C ASP A 25 32.50 -34.76 -26.03
N GLY A 26 33.09 -35.39 -25.02
CA GLY A 26 34.51 -35.72 -24.92
C GLY A 26 34.82 -36.51 -23.66
N VAL A 27 34.56 -37.81 -23.70
CA VAL A 27 34.84 -38.75 -22.59
C VAL A 27 36.33 -39.02 -22.47
N LYS A 28 36.90 -38.82 -21.27
CA LYS A 28 38.15 -39.43 -20.81
C LYS A 28 38.00 -40.01 -19.39
N PRO A 29 38.58 -41.16 -19.06
CA PRO A 29 38.18 -41.99 -17.96
C PRO A 29 38.59 -41.47 -16.57
N ALA A 30 37.77 -41.85 -15.61
CA ALA A 30 37.72 -41.41 -14.23
C ALA A 30 38.99 -41.69 -13.41
N ALA A 31 39.48 -40.66 -12.73
CA ALA A 31 40.30 -40.79 -11.53
C ALA A 31 39.39 -41.05 -10.34
N LYS A 32 39.82 -41.96 -9.45
CA LYS A 32 39.12 -42.31 -8.19
C LYS A 32 38.68 -41.09 -7.40
N PRO A 33 37.43 -41.04 -6.89
CA PRO A 33 37.00 -39.93 -6.10
C PRO A 33 37.80 -39.80 -4.80
N ALA A 34 38.47 -38.68 -4.63
CA ALA A 34 39.02 -38.28 -3.36
C ALA A 34 37.91 -38.18 -2.33
N ALA A 35 38.10 -38.74 -1.14
CA ALA A 35 37.14 -38.70 -0.05
C ALA A 35 36.67 -37.25 0.19
N LYS A 36 35.35 -37.00 0.10
CA LYS A 36 34.74 -35.70 0.45
C LYS A 36 35.14 -35.35 1.89
N PRO A 37 35.71 -34.17 2.15
CA PRO A 37 35.96 -33.75 3.52
C PRO A 37 34.62 -33.72 4.27
N ALA A 38 34.61 -34.34 5.45
CA ALA A 38 33.42 -34.38 6.32
C ALA A 38 32.95 -32.97 6.60
N ALA A 39 31.69 -32.70 6.30
CA ALA A 39 31.09 -31.41 6.59
C ALA A 39 31.18 -31.11 8.09
N LYS A 40 31.69 -29.93 8.47
CA LYS A 40 31.70 -29.50 9.88
C LYS A 40 30.25 -29.55 10.42
N ALA A 41 30.07 -30.00 11.66
CA ALA A 41 28.76 -30.11 12.29
C ALA A 41 27.98 -28.80 12.11
N GLY A 42 26.77 -28.89 11.51
CA GLY A 42 25.95 -27.73 11.21
C GLY A 42 26.16 -27.07 9.82
N ALA A 43 27.03 -27.61 8.97
CA ALA A 43 27.23 -27.17 7.59
C ALA A 43 26.51 -28.10 6.60
N VAL A 44 25.97 -27.55 5.52
CA VAL A 44 25.35 -28.29 4.40
C VAL A 44 26.37 -28.61 3.30
N ALA A 45 27.45 -27.84 3.24
CA ALA A 45 28.58 -28.03 2.34
C ALA A 45 29.81 -27.32 2.90
N THR A 46 30.99 -27.62 2.29
CA THR A 46 32.23 -26.89 2.51
C THR A 46 32.83 -26.54 1.16
N VAL A 47 33.17 -25.27 0.94
CA VAL A 47 33.73 -24.75 -0.31
C VAL A 47 35.10 -24.13 0.00
N ASN A 48 36.18 -24.69 -0.53
CA ASN A 48 37.55 -24.23 -0.27
C ASN A 48 37.88 -24.09 1.24
N GLY A 49 37.37 -25.02 2.06
CA GLY A 49 37.53 -24.95 3.53
C GLY A 49 36.55 -24.06 4.28
N VAL A 50 35.74 -23.28 3.59
CA VAL A 50 34.68 -22.42 4.18
C VAL A 50 33.39 -23.20 4.26
N ALA A 51 32.78 -23.24 5.46
CA ALA A 51 31.53 -23.93 5.69
C ALA A 51 30.35 -23.10 5.20
N VAL A 52 29.43 -23.72 4.46
CA VAL A 52 28.11 -23.16 4.14
C VAL A 52 27.13 -23.59 5.26
N PRO A 53 26.68 -22.67 6.12
CA PRO A 53 25.89 -23.05 7.29
C PRO A 53 24.50 -23.57 6.88
N ARG A 54 23.96 -24.53 7.67
CA ARG A 54 22.58 -25.03 7.49
C ARG A 54 21.54 -23.92 7.61
N SER A 55 21.77 -22.92 8.46
CA SER A 55 20.88 -21.78 8.61
C SER A 55 20.63 -20.99 7.31
N ARG A 56 21.62 -20.99 6.38
CA ARG A 56 21.41 -20.39 5.03
C ARG A 56 20.41 -21.22 4.21
N LEU A 57 20.55 -22.55 4.24
CA LEU A 57 19.62 -23.46 3.57
C LEU A 57 18.20 -23.29 4.15
N ASP A 58 18.08 -23.34 5.47
CA ASP A 58 16.79 -23.27 6.14
C ASP A 58 16.08 -21.92 5.85
N LEU A 59 16.82 -20.81 5.83
CA LEU A 59 16.28 -19.50 5.47
C LEU A 59 15.76 -19.46 4.02
N VAL A 60 16.53 -19.98 3.07
CA VAL A 60 16.11 -20.03 1.65
C VAL A 60 14.91 -20.96 1.48
N MET A 61 14.90 -22.11 2.15
CA MET A 61 13.75 -23.04 2.13
C MET A 61 12.50 -22.38 2.69
N GLN A 62 12.61 -21.65 3.81
CA GLN A 62 11.48 -20.89 4.38
C GLN A 62 10.94 -19.84 3.41
N GLN A 63 11.82 -19.12 2.71
CA GLN A 63 11.42 -18.12 1.71
C GLN A 63 10.72 -18.76 0.50
N GLN A 64 11.21 -19.93 0.06
CA GLN A 64 10.59 -20.69 -1.04
C GLN A 64 9.24 -21.28 -0.64
N ALA A 65 9.12 -21.81 0.57
CA ALA A 65 7.84 -22.30 1.11
C ALA A 65 6.79 -21.20 1.18
N ALA A 66 7.16 -19.97 1.58
CA ALA A 66 6.27 -18.81 1.57
C ALA A 66 5.78 -18.42 0.17
N ARG A 67 6.47 -18.87 -0.91
CA ARG A 67 6.09 -18.70 -2.32
C ARG A 67 5.36 -19.92 -2.91
N GLY A 68 5.03 -20.91 -2.07
CA GLY A 68 4.32 -22.12 -2.49
C GLY A 68 5.21 -23.26 -3.00
N THR A 69 6.54 -23.15 -2.90
CA THR A 69 7.44 -24.25 -3.28
C THR A 69 7.45 -25.33 -2.18
N ALA A 70 7.25 -26.60 -2.59
CA ALA A 70 7.24 -27.71 -1.65
C ALA A 70 8.62 -27.93 -1.00
N ASP A 71 8.65 -28.14 0.31
CA ASP A 71 9.84 -28.54 1.05
C ASP A 71 10.01 -30.06 0.94
N ASN A 72 10.91 -30.49 0.06
CA ASN A 72 11.27 -31.90 -0.15
C ASN A 72 12.77 -32.04 -0.42
N ASP A 73 13.25 -33.28 -0.44
CA ASP A 73 14.67 -33.58 -0.60
C ASP A 73 15.24 -33.06 -1.92
N GLN A 74 14.47 -33.07 -3.00
CA GLN A 74 14.89 -32.57 -4.30
C GLN A 74 15.08 -31.03 -4.25
N THR A 75 14.12 -30.30 -3.70
CA THR A 75 14.22 -28.85 -3.51
C THR A 75 15.40 -28.50 -2.60
N ARG A 76 15.58 -29.23 -1.50
CA ARG A 76 16.72 -29.04 -0.58
C ARG A 76 18.06 -29.30 -1.27
N ALA A 77 18.17 -30.34 -2.12
CA ALA A 77 19.34 -30.60 -2.90
C ALA A 77 19.67 -29.48 -3.90
N MET A 78 18.64 -28.98 -4.63
CA MET A 78 18.81 -27.85 -5.56
C MET A 78 19.27 -26.57 -4.85
N VAL A 79 18.63 -26.21 -3.73
CA VAL A 79 19.03 -25.05 -2.95
C VAL A 79 20.43 -25.20 -2.38
N ARG A 80 20.82 -26.40 -1.96
CA ARG A 80 22.18 -26.67 -1.51
C ARG A 80 23.22 -26.42 -2.61
N GLU A 81 22.98 -26.92 -3.83
CA GLU A 81 23.86 -26.67 -4.97
C GLU A 81 23.92 -25.18 -5.35
N GLU A 82 22.81 -24.49 -5.32
CA GLU A 82 22.78 -23.04 -5.52
C GLU A 82 23.63 -22.30 -4.49
N LEU A 83 23.52 -22.66 -3.21
CA LEU A 83 24.32 -22.06 -2.14
C LEU A 83 25.82 -22.35 -2.29
N VAL A 84 26.21 -23.56 -2.77
CA VAL A 84 27.59 -23.89 -3.10
C VAL A 84 28.13 -23.02 -4.23
N ASN A 85 27.36 -22.88 -5.32
CA ASN A 85 27.75 -22.04 -6.47
C ASN A 85 27.88 -20.57 -6.06
N ARG A 86 26.94 -20.06 -5.27
CA ARG A 86 27.01 -18.68 -4.72
C ARG A 86 28.25 -18.48 -3.85
N GLU A 87 28.62 -19.47 -3.01
CA GLU A 87 29.79 -19.37 -2.17
C GLU A 87 31.08 -19.35 -3.00
N ILE A 88 31.17 -20.16 -4.08
CA ILE A 88 32.33 -20.16 -5.01
C ILE A 88 32.50 -18.75 -5.62
N VAL A 89 31.43 -18.16 -6.17
CA VAL A 89 31.47 -16.84 -6.79
C VAL A 89 31.78 -15.75 -5.76
N ALA A 90 31.22 -15.83 -4.56
CA ALA A 90 31.48 -14.88 -3.49
C ALA A 90 32.94 -14.88 -3.05
N GLN A 91 33.56 -16.05 -2.93
CA GLN A 91 34.99 -16.16 -2.61
C GLN A 91 35.86 -15.55 -3.71
N GLU A 92 35.49 -15.74 -4.98
CA GLU A 92 36.25 -15.13 -6.09
C GLU A 92 36.10 -13.61 -6.09
N ALA A 93 34.89 -13.09 -5.88
CA ALA A 93 34.64 -11.66 -5.75
C ALA A 93 35.45 -11.05 -4.59
N GLN A 94 35.57 -11.76 -3.46
CA GLN A 94 36.40 -11.31 -2.34
C GLN A 94 37.89 -11.28 -2.71
N ARG A 95 38.41 -12.32 -3.42
CA ARG A 95 39.80 -12.38 -3.92
C ARG A 95 40.10 -11.27 -4.92
N ALA A 96 39.14 -10.97 -5.78
CA ALA A 96 39.22 -9.86 -6.74
C ALA A 96 39.11 -8.45 -6.08
N GLY A 97 38.93 -8.38 -4.75
CA GLY A 97 38.89 -7.15 -4.01
C GLY A 97 37.55 -6.37 -4.16
N MET A 98 36.53 -6.94 -4.82
CA MET A 98 35.26 -6.29 -5.06
C MET A 98 34.57 -5.83 -3.78
N ALA A 99 34.68 -6.61 -2.71
CA ALA A 99 34.10 -6.25 -1.42
C ALA A 99 34.70 -4.95 -0.79
N LYS A 100 35.82 -4.44 -1.33
CA LYS A 100 36.46 -3.22 -0.85
C LYS A 100 36.16 -1.99 -1.73
N THR A 101 35.47 -2.16 -2.85
CA THR A 101 35.10 -1.03 -3.70
C THR A 101 34.04 -0.18 -3.00
N PRO A 102 34.09 1.18 -3.13
CA PRO A 102 33.14 2.07 -2.46
C PRO A 102 31.68 1.77 -2.81
N GLU A 103 31.42 1.40 -4.06
CA GLU A 103 30.08 1.04 -4.54
C GLU A 103 29.54 -0.21 -3.81
N VAL A 104 30.31 -1.29 -3.75
CA VAL A 104 29.92 -2.53 -3.08
C VAL A 104 29.77 -2.32 -1.57
N GLN A 105 30.66 -1.54 -0.95
CA GLN A 105 30.53 -1.19 0.47
C GLN A 105 29.22 -0.46 0.74
N THR A 106 28.87 0.56 -0.07
CA THR A 106 27.60 1.27 0.06
C THR A 106 26.39 0.34 -0.08
N GLN A 107 26.41 -0.59 -1.05
CA GLN A 107 25.34 -1.56 -1.23
C GLN A 107 25.22 -2.53 -0.05
N LEU A 108 26.34 -3.00 0.50
CA LEU A 108 26.36 -3.86 1.69
C LEU A 108 25.81 -3.14 2.92
N ASP A 109 26.16 -1.87 3.12
CA ASP A 109 25.67 -1.06 4.24
C ASP A 109 24.17 -0.83 4.13
N LEU A 110 23.64 -0.50 2.95
CA LEU A 110 22.22 -0.36 2.70
C LEU A 110 21.46 -1.69 2.93
N ALA A 111 21.98 -2.80 2.41
CA ALA A 111 21.39 -4.12 2.61
C ALA A 111 21.36 -4.52 4.09
N ARG A 112 22.44 -4.25 4.82
CA ARG A 112 22.52 -4.48 6.26
C ARG A 112 21.50 -3.63 7.02
N GLN A 113 21.38 -2.35 6.68
CA GLN A 113 20.41 -1.44 7.28
C GLN A 113 18.97 -1.93 7.03
N GLU A 114 18.64 -2.33 5.81
CA GLU A 114 17.32 -2.86 5.45
C GLU A 114 16.96 -4.11 6.27
N VAL A 115 17.89 -5.07 6.40
CA VAL A 115 17.69 -6.26 7.22
C VAL A 115 17.44 -5.91 8.68
N LEU A 116 18.22 -4.99 9.25
CA LEU A 116 18.06 -4.55 10.65
C LEU A 116 16.74 -3.84 10.87
N VAL A 117 16.38 -2.90 10.00
CA VAL A 117 15.10 -2.16 10.08
C VAL A 117 13.92 -3.13 9.98
N SER A 118 13.93 -4.02 8.99
CA SER A 118 12.86 -5.00 8.81
C SER A 118 12.75 -5.96 10.00
N ALA A 119 13.88 -6.41 10.55
CA ALA A 119 13.90 -7.29 11.72
C ALA A 119 13.37 -6.58 12.97
N TYR A 120 13.77 -5.32 13.18
CA TYR A 120 13.31 -4.52 14.30
C TYR A 120 11.80 -4.25 14.22
N ILE A 121 11.29 -3.82 13.07
CA ILE A 121 9.86 -3.57 12.87
C ILE A 121 9.04 -4.85 13.09
N ARG A 122 9.45 -5.99 12.54
CA ARG A 122 8.75 -7.27 12.76
C ARG A 122 8.71 -7.67 14.23
N ASP A 123 9.83 -7.54 14.93
CA ASP A 123 9.90 -7.87 16.37
C ASP A 123 9.02 -6.92 17.19
N TRP A 124 9.05 -5.62 16.85
CA TRP A 124 8.23 -4.61 17.52
C TRP A 124 6.73 -4.86 17.30
N VAL A 125 6.28 -5.12 16.06
CA VAL A 125 4.88 -5.46 15.74
C VAL A 125 4.44 -6.72 16.47
N ARG A 126 5.29 -7.73 16.54
CA ARG A 126 5.00 -8.96 17.31
C ARG A 126 4.77 -8.69 18.80
N LYS A 127 5.53 -7.74 19.39
CA LYS A 127 5.39 -7.34 20.80
C LYS A 127 4.21 -6.40 21.05
N HIS A 128 3.69 -5.77 19.99
CA HIS A 128 2.58 -4.83 20.04
C HIS A 128 1.46 -5.26 19.08
N PRO A 129 0.85 -6.43 19.28
CA PRO A 129 -0.14 -6.98 18.36
C PRO A 129 -1.34 -6.05 18.20
N ILE A 130 -2.02 -6.16 17.08
CA ILE A 130 -3.35 -5.60 16.89
C ILE A 130 -4.36 -6.54 17.56
N THR A 131 -5.11 -6.03 18.50
CA THR A 131 -6.15 -6.79 19.19
C THR A 131 -7.47 -6.78 18.42
N ASP A 132 -8.38 -7.70 18.73
CA ASP A 132 -9.74 -7.67 18.18
C ASP A 132 -10.49 -6.40 18.60
N ASP A 133 -10.23 -5.88 19.78
CA ASP A 133 -10.77 -4.62 20.27
C ASP A 133 -10.28 -3.41 19.44
N ASP A 134 -8.99 -3.38 19.07
CA ASP A 134 -8.46 -2.35 18.16
C ASP A 134 -9.20 -2.37 16.81
N VAL A 135 -9.44 -3.56 16.28
CA VAL A 135 -10.15 -3.75 14.99
C VAL A 135 -11.60 -3.32 15.11
N GLN A 136 -12.29 -3.72 16.18
CA GLN A 136 -13.67 -3.35 16.42
C GLN A 136 -13.83 -1.83 16.58
N LYS A 137 -12.97 -1.19 17.36
CA LYS A 137 -12.98 0.26 17.55
C LYS A 137 -12.77 1.02 16.25
N GLU A 138 -11.84 0.57 15.41
CA GLU A 138 -11.59 1.21 14.11
C GLU A 138 -12.75 1.02 13.15
N TYR A 139 -13.37 -0.17 13.16
CA TYR A 139 -14.58 -0.45 12.38
C TYR A 139 -15.74 0.46 12.78
N GLU A 140 -16.04 0.57 14.08
CA GLU A 140 -17.11 1.45 14.58
C GLU A 140 -16.80 2.93 14.31
N ARG A 141 -15.54 3.33 14.43
CA ARG A 141 -15.10 4.68 14.07
C ARG A 141 -15.37 4.99 12.59
N ALA A 142 -14.97 4.10 11.71
CA ALA A 142 -15.17 4.25 10.27
C ALA A 142 -16.67 4.29 9.92
N LYS A 143 -17.47 3.43 10.55
CA LYS A 143 -18.93 3.39 10.41
C LYS A 143 -19.59 4.69 10.88
N ALA A 144 -19.18 5.21 12.03
CA ALA A 144 -19.68 6.46 12.57
C ALA A 144 -19.32 7.68 11.70
N GLN A 145 -18.10 7.69 11.11
CA GLN A 145 -17.67 8.74 10.20
C GLN A 145 -18.38 8.69 8.85
N THR A 146 -18.73 7.51 8.37
CA THR A 146 -19.48 7.32 7.13
C THR A 146 -20.93 7.77 7.30
N GLY A 147 -21.51 7.57 8.49
CA GLY A 147 -22.92 7.77 8.75
C GLY A 147 -23.79 6.63 8.23
N ASP A 148 -25.10 6.77 8.37
CA ASP A 148 -26.07 5.75 8.03
C ASP A 148 -26.80 5.99 6.71
N LYS A 149 -26.59 7.17 6.07
CA LYS A 149 -27.27 7.58 4.85
C LYS A 149 -26.32 8.08 3.78
N GLU A 150 -26.63 7.72 2.53
CA GLU A 150 -26.08 8.32 1.32
C GLU A 150 -27.14 9.19 0.67
N TYR A 151 -26.70 10.29 0.10
CA TYR A 151 -27.52 11.30 -0.55
C TYR A 151 -27.13 11.38 -2.02
N LYS A 152 -28.11 11.30 -2.90
CA LYS A 152 -27.93 11.62 -4.31
C LYS A 152 -28.30 13.07 -4.50
N ALA A 153 -27.32 13.89 -4.78
CA ALA A 153 -27.51 15.33 -4.89
C ALA A 153 -26.97 15.87 -6.21
N ARG A 154 -27.48 17.03 -6.58
CA ARG A 154 -26.95 17.88 -7.66
C ARG A 154 -26.58 19.23 -7.11
N HIS A 155 -25.65 19.91 -7.77
CA HIS A 155 -25.35 21.29 -7.42
C HIS A 155 -25.07 22.18 -8.64
N ILE A 156 -25.23 23.48 -8.43
CA ILE A 156 -24.77 24.54 -9.32
C ILE A 156 -23.75 25.35 -8.51
N LEU A 157 -22.51 25.38 -8.93
CA LEU A 157 -21.44 26.20 -8.32
C LEU A 157 -21.35 27.54 -9.06
N LEU A 158 -21.31 28.63 -8.30
CA LEU A 158 -21.30 29.99 -8.82
C LEU A 158 -20.27 30.84 -8.07
N GLU A 159 -19.78 31.90 -8.71
CA GLU A 159 -18.74 32.77 -8.14
C GLU A 159 -19.32 33.77 -7.13
N THR A 160 -20.56 34.25 -7.36
CA THR A 160 -21.17 35.27 -6.52
C THR A 160 -22.50 34.81 -5.96
N GLU A 161 -22.90 35.41 -4.83
CA GLU A 161 -24.17 35.16 -4.18
C GLU A 161 -25.36 35.58 -5.07
N ASP A 162 -25.21 36.69 -5.80
CA ASP A 162 -26.27 37.21 -6.68
C ASP A 162 -26.54 36.29 -7.86
N GLN A 163 -25.50 35.66 -8.43
CA GLN A 163 -25.65 34.62 -9.43
C GLN A 163 -26.43 33.43 -8.88
N ALA A 164 -26.13 33.00 -7.65
CA ALA A 164 -26.83 31.89 -7.01
C ALA A 164 -28.29 32.23 -6.71
N LYS A 165 -28.58 33.45 -6.24
CA LYS A 165 -29.96 33.95 -6.10
C LYS A 165 -30.69 33.96 -7.43
N GLY A 166 -30.02 34.36 -8.53
CA GLY A 166 -30.57 34.29 -9.88
C GLY A 166 -30.97 32.88 -10.29
N MET A 167 -30.12 31.89 -10.03
CA MET A 167 -30.44 30.47 -10.32
C MET A 167 -31.64 29.99 -9.50
N ILE A 168 -31.73 30.35 -8.23
CA ILE A 168 -32.89 30.03 -7.39
C ILE A 168 -34.16 30.68 -7.95
N ALA A 169 -34.06 31.90 -8.43
CA ALA A 169 -35.21 32.58 -9.05
C ALA A 169 -35.67 31.88 -10.34
N GLU A 170 -34.74 31.42 -11.18
CA GLU A 170 -35.10 30.66 -12.39
C GLU A 170 -35.70 29.29 -12.04
N LEU A 171 -35.21 28.60 -11.02
CA LEU A 171 -35.83 27.37 -10.52
C LEU A 171 -37.25 27.59 -10.00
N LYS A 172 -37.49 28.67 -9.30
CA LYS A 172 -38.86 29.07 -8.83
C LYS A 172 -39.83 29.35 -9.98
N LYS A 173 -39.32 29.73 -11.15
CA LYS A 173 -40.14 29.92 -12.38
C LYS A 173 -40.33 28.61 -13.15
N GLY A 174 -39.84 27.49 -12.66
CA GLY A 174 -39.98 26.18 -13.30
C GLY A 174 -38.81 25.79 -14.20
N GLY A 175 -37.69 26.50 -14.14
CA GLY A 175 -36.45 26.10 -14.82
C GLY A 175 -35.97 24.69 -14.34
N LYS A 176 -35.39 23.92 -15.27
CA LYS A 176 -34.86 22.59 -14.93
C LYS A 176 -33.46 22.71 -14.36
N PHE A 177 -33.23 22.02 -13.25
CA PHE A 177 -31.99 22.12 -12.51
C PHE A 177 -30.80 21.69 -13.33
N ASP A 178 -30.89 20.58 -14.05
CA ASP A 178 -29.86 20.03 -14.90
C ASP A 178 -29.45 20.95 -16.07
N GLU A 179 -30.43 21.58 -16.72
CA GLU A 179 -30.19 22.56 -17.79
C GLU A 179 -29.49 23.82 -17.25
N LEU A 180 -29.91 24.29 -16.09
CA LEU A 180 -29.29 25.44 -15.41
C LEU A 180 -27.89 25.14 -14.95
N ALA A 181 -27.64 23.93 -14.40
CA ALA A 181 -26.33 23.48 -14.00
C ALA A 181 -25.37 23.40 -15.20
N THR A 182 -25.77 22.73 -16.29
CA THR A 182 -24.97 22.61 -17.50
C THR A 182 -24.60 23.98 -18.10
N LYS A 183 -25.51 24.92 -18.06
CA LYS A 183 -25.30 26.25 -18.65
C LYS A 183 -24.45 27.17 -17.78
N ASN A 184 -24.63 27.14 -16.45
CA ASN A 184 -24.15 28.20 -15.57
C ASN A 184 -23.12 27.72 -14.52
N SER A 185 -23.03 26.40 -14.20
CA SER A 185 -22.16 25.94 -13.16
C SER A 185 -20.68 26.12 -13.52
N LYS A 186 -19.90 26.53 -12.53
CA LYS A 186 -18.42 26.63 -12.60
C LYS A 186 -17.73 25.33 -12.18
N ASP A 187 -18.47 24.33 -11.76
CA ASP A 187 -17.91 23.02 -11.49
C ASP A 187 -17.79 22.18 -12.77
N ASN A 188 -16.59 22.19 -13.34
CA ASN A 188 -16.28 21.42 -14.55
C ASN A 188 -16.38 19.90 -14.36
N GLY A 189 -16.38 19.41 -13.13
CA GLY A 189 -16.49 17.98 -12.84
C GLY A 189 -17.90 17.43 -12.98
N THR A 190 -18.93 18.29 -12.80
CA THR A 190 -20.33 17.84 -12.76
C THR A 190 -21.26 18.59 -13.71
N LYS A 191 -20.89 19.78 -14.19
CA LYS A 191 -21.77 20.63 -15.01
C LYS A 191 -22.33 19.89 -16.23
N ASP A 192 -21.51 19.12 -16.95
CA ASP A 192 -21.92 18.41 -18.18
C ASP A 192 -22.85 17.22 -17.90
N ARG A 193 -22.97 16.84 -16.61
CA ARG A 193 -23.94 15.86 -16.10
C ARG A 193 -25.10 16.51 -15.35
N GLY A 194 -25.39 17.78 -15.62
CA GLY A 194 -26.45 18.51 -14.94
C GLY A 194 -26.23 18.75 -13.46
N GLY A 195 -24.95 18.84 -13.04
CA GLY A 195 -24.54 19.04 -11.65
C GLY A 195 -24.57 17.78 -10.78
N ASP A 196 -24.78 16.57 -11.35
CA ASP A 196 -24.93 15.31 -10.62
C ASP A 196 -23.64 14.94 -9.88
N LEU A 197 -23.75 14.83 -8.56
CA LEU A 197 -22.69 14.44 -7.63
C LEU A 197 -22.72 12.93 -7.31
N ASP A 198 -23.72 12.20 -7.86
CA ASP A 198 -23.97 10.79 -7.56
C ASP A 198 -24.25 10.55 -6.06
N TRP A 199 -24.22 9.25 -5.65
CA TRP A 199 -24.45 8.84 -4.27
C TRP A 199 -23.21 9.07 -3.42
N ASN A 200 -23.35 9.89 -2.39
CA ASN A 200 -22.27 10.19 -1.47
C ASN A 200 -22.75 10.36 -0.03
N VAL A 201 -21.87 10.08 0.92
CA VAL A 201 -22.09 10.36 2.34
C VAL A 201 -21.79 11.85 2.63
N PRO A 202 -22.44 12.48 3.63
CA PRO A 202 -22.23 13.90 3.93
C PRO A 202 -20.77 14.28 4.22
N SER A 203 -19.99 13.36 4.78
CA SER A 203 -18.58 13.60 5.17
C SER A 203 -17.62 13.86 4.02
N VAL A 204 -18.01 13.60 2.76
CA VAL A 204 -17.19 13.91 1.56
C VAL A 204 -17.26 15.37 1.16
N PHE A 205 -18.30 16.08 1.60
CA PHE A 205 -18.58 17.47 1.21
C PHE A 205 -18.01 18.48 2.22
N ASP A 206 -17.91 19.72 1.78
CA ASP A 206 -17.68 20.85 2.69
C ASP A 206 -18.78 20.89 3.78
N PRO A 207 -18.45 21.17 5.05
CA PRO A 207 -19.43 21.12 6.14
C PRO A 207 -20.72 21.93 5.89
N GLN A 208 -20.60 23.13 5.32
CA GLN A 208 -21.78 23.97 5.03
C GLN A 208 -22.65 23.37 3.92
N PHE A 209 -22.00 22.75 2.91
CA PHE A 209 -22.70 22.03 1.85
C PHE A 209 -23.45 20.82 2.42
N ALA A 210 -22.76 19.99 3.20
CA ALA A 210 -23.33 18.80 3.83
C ALA A 210 -24.52 19.16 4.74
N GLU A 211 -24.37 20.19 5.57
CA GLU A 211 -25.42 20.65 6.48
C GLU A 211 -26.67 21.11 5.72
N ALA A 212 -26.50 21.83 4.62
CA ALA A 212 -27.60 22.26 3.79
C ALA A 212 -28.27 21.08 3.07
N MET A 213 -27.47 20.17 2.50
CA MET A 213 -27.94 18.99 1.76
C MET A 213 -28.80 18.06 2.64
N VAL A 214 -28.36 17.76 3.85
CA VAL A 214 -29.06 16.80 4.74
C VAL A 214 -30.37 17.33 5.29
N LYS A 215 -30.61 18.69 5.24
CA LYS A 215 -31.84 19.33 5.63
C LYS A 215 -32.90 19.34 4.53
N LEU A 216 -32.50 19.02 3.28
CA LEU A 216 -33.42 19.02 2.16
C LEU A 216 -34.30 17.77 2.18
N GLU A 217 -35.56 17.97 1.78
CA GLU A 217 -36.45 16.88 1.41
C GLU A 217 -36.15 16.43 -0.03
N LYS A 218 -36.44 15.15 -0.30
CA LYS A 218 -36.29 14.58 -1.65
C LYS A 218 -37.00 15.40 -2.70
N GLY A 219 -36.32 15.75 -3.78
CA GLY A 219 -36.79 16.55 -4.89
C GLY A 219 -36.77 18.07 -4.63
N LYS A 220 -36.35 18.54 -3.46
CA LYS A 220 -36.21 19.95 -3.11
C LYS A 220 -34.79 20.45 -3.35
N TYR A 221 -34.67 21.77 -3.49
CA TYR A 221 -33.41 22.49 -3.61
C TYR A 221 -33.27 23.58 -2.56
N THR A 222 -32.07 24.08 -2.32
CA THR A 222 -31.80 25.16 -1.36
C THR A 222 -32.45 26.46 -1.84
N GLU A 223 -33.26 27.08 -0.99
CA GLU A 223 -33.94 28.38 -1.29
C GLU A 223 -33.05 29.60 -1.03
N THR A 224 -31.88 29.37 -0.45
CA THR A 224 -30.81 30.36 -0.22
C THR A 224 -29.48 29.82 -0.69
N PRO A 225 -28.59 30.69 -1.21
CA PRO A 225 -27.24 30.30 -1.59
C PRO A 225 -26.46 29.70 -0.42
N VAL A 226 -25.78 28.58 -0.65
CA VAL A 226 -24.91 27.94 0.32
C VAL A 226 -23.46 28.34 0.04
N ARG A 227 -22.82 29.03 0.98
CA ARG A 227 -21.41 29.47 0.84
C ARG A 227 -20.47 28.40 1.28
N THR A 228 -19.45 28.11 0.46
CA THR A 228 -18.31 27.28 0.82
C THR A 228 -17.01 27.99 0.41
N ARG A 229 -15.87 27.36 0.66
CA ARG A 229 -14.55 27.84 0.18
C ARG A 229 -14.41 27.86 -1.35
N TYR A 230 -15.29 27.17 -2.07
CA TYR A 230 -15.27 27.09 -3.54
C TYR A 230 -16.15 28.14 -4.21
N GLY A 231 -17.06 28.78 -3.48
CA GLY A 231 -18.02 29.73 -3.99
C GLY A 231 -19.43 29.55 -3.39
N PHE A 232 -20.42 29.85 -4.17
CA PHE A 232 -21.82 29.76 -3.78
C PHE A 232 -22.51 28.61 -4.52
N HIS A 233 -23.22 27.78 -3.78
CA HIS A 233 -23.89 26.60 -4.31
C HIS A 233 -25.41 26.76 -4.22
N VAL A 234 -26.12 26.28 -5.24
CA VAL A 234 -27.50 25.84 -5.17
C VAL A 234 -27.49 24.33 -5.20
N ILE A 235 -28.14 23.68 -4.23
CA ILE A 235 -28.09 22.23 -4.03
C ILE A 235 -29.48 21.66 -4.19
N GLN A 236 -29.63 20.58 -4.94
CA GLN A 236 -30.86 19.79 -5.04
C GLN A 236 -30.64 18.40 -4.50
N LEU A 237 -31.57 17.89 -3.70
CA LEU A 237 -31.53 16.50 -3.23
C LEU A 237 -32.44 15.65 -4.13
N ASP A 238 -31.85 14.74 -4.88
CA ASP A 238 -32.57 13.81 -5.73
C ASP A 238 -33.13 12.61 -4.97
N ASP A 239 -32.31 12.00 -4.10
CA ASP A 239 -32.72 10.83 -3.32
C ASP A 239 -31.86 10.61 -2.07
N VAL A 240 -32.34 9.76 -1.16
CA VAL A 240 -31.64 9.33 0.06
C VAL A 240 -31.78 7.83 0.23
N ARG A 241 -30.69 7.14 0.57
CA ARG A 241 -30.71 5.70 0.88
C ARG A 241 -29.86 5.37 2.11
N GLN A 242 -30.09 4.21 2.68
CA GLN A 242 -29.25 3.68 3.75
C GLN A 242 -27.90 3.23 3.18
N VAL A 243 -26.80 3.58 3.87
CA VAL A 243 -25.48 3.06 3.57
C VAL A 243 -25.44 1.56 3.87
N LYS A 244 -25.03 0.77 2.90
CA LYS A 244 -24.69 -0.64 3.13
C LYS A 244 -23.23 -0.72 3.59
N PHE A 245 -22.99 -0.54 4.89
CA PHE A 245 -21.65 -0.71 5.43
C PHE A 245 -21.25 -2.19 5.39
N PRO A 246 -20.08 -2.56 4.86
CA PRO A 246 -19.68 -3.95 4.76
C PRO A 246 -19.52 -4.59 6.15
N ALA A 247 -19.78 -5.89 6.27
CA ALA A 247 -19.64 -6.60 7.52
C ALA A 247 -18.17 -6.57 8.01
N LEU A 248 -17.97 -6.54 9.33
CA LEU A 248 -16.62 -6.52 9.92
C LEU A 248 -15.74 -7.65 9.37
N ALA A 249 -16.29 -8.85 9.19
CA ALA A 249 -15.56 -10.01 8.67
C ALA A 249 -14.95 -9.76 7.27
N GLU A 250 -15.65 -9.00 6.42
CA GLU A 250 -15.20 -8.68 5.06
C GLU A 250 -14.05 -7.68 5.04
N VAL A 251 -14.06 -6.72 5.97
CA VAL A 251 -13.09 -5.62 6.01
C VAL A 251 -11.99 -5.81 7.05
N ARG A 252 -12.11 -6.81 7.92
CA ARG A 252 -11.16 -7.12 9.00
C ARG A 252 -9.69 -7.14 8.53
N PRO A 253 -9.32 -7.87 7.45
CA PRO A 253 -7.91 -7.92 7.02
C PRO A 253 -7.36 -6.54 6.64
N ARG A 254 -8.19 -5.72 5.98
CA ARG A 254 -7.84 -4.35 5.59
C ARG A 254 -7.65 -3.45 6.81
N ILE A 255 -8.56 -3.53 7.79
CA ILE A 255 -8.46 -2.76 9.03
C ILE A 255 -7.20 -3.16 9.80
N GLN A 256 -6.92 -4.45 9.94
CA GLN A 256 -5.70 -4.94 10.59
C GLN A 256 -4.44 -4.40 9.92
N GLN A 257 -4.36 -4.46 8.61
CA GLN A 257 -3.23 -3.91 7.84
C GLN A 257 -3.06 -2.40 8.07
N GLN A 258 -4.14 -1.64 8.04
CA GLN A 258 -4.13 -0.19 8.29
C GLN A 258 -3.66 0.14 9.71
N LEU A 259 -4.12 -0.61 10.72
CA LEU A 259 -3.72 -0.43 12.10
C LEU A 259 -2.24 -0.77 12.32
N VAL A 260 -1.73 -1.86 11.69
CA VAL A 260 -0.29 -2.19 11.73
C VAL A 260 0.53 -1.06 11.12
N GLN A 261 0.14 -0.57 9.95
CA GLN A 261 0.83 0.55 9.30
C GLN A 261 0.83 1.80 10.20
N GLY A 262 -0.30 2.17 10.78
CA GLY A 262 -0.41 3.32 11.68
C GLY A 262 0.46 3.17 12.94
N LYS A 263 0.55 1.96 13.53
CA LYS A 263 1.44 1.66 14.65
C LYS A 263 2.91 1.82 14.26
N VAL A 264 3.32 1.32 13.08
CA VAL A 264 4.70 1.45 12.58
C VAL A 264 5.05 2.92 12.29
N GLU A 265 4.14 3.69 11.70
CA GLU A 265 4.33 5.13 11.49
C GLU A 265 4.46 5.87 12.83
N GLY A 266 3.68 5.47 13.84
CA GLY A 266 3.78 5.98 15.21
C GLY A 266 5.15 5.72 15.81
N LEU A 267 5.65 4.48 15.71
CA LEU A 267 6.99 4.10 16.13
C LEU A 267 8.07 4.98 15.48
N VAL A 268 8.01 5.12 14.15
CA VAL A 268 9.00 5.93 13.42
C VAL A 268 8.97 7.39 13.86
N ARG A 269 7.78 7.97 14.08
CA ARG A 269 7.65 9.33 14.63
C ARG A 269 8.27 9.47 16.02
N GLU A 270 8.05 8.49 16.88
CA GLU A 270 8.63 8.47 18.23
C GLU A 270 10.16 8.39 18.20
N LEU A 271 10.70 7.49 17.38
CA LEU A 271 12.15 7.35 17.21
C LEU A 271 12.78 8.61 16.63
N ARG A 272 12.11 9.22 15.63
CA ARG A 272 12.54 10.46 15.03
C ARG A 272 12.57 11.63 16.02
N ALA A 273 11.59 11.71 16.92
CA ALA A 273 11.54 12.75 17.95
C ALA A 273 12.68 12.65 18.97
N LYS A 274 13.26 11.46 19.15
CA LYS A 274 14.40 11.20 20.04
C LYS A 274 15.77 11.35 19.33
N ALA A 275 15.78 11.39 18.00
CA ALA A 275 16.99 11.46 17.21
C ALA A 275 17.49 12.92 17.09
N LYS A 276 18.81 13.10 17.13
CA LYS A 276 19.44 14.35 16.69
C LYS A 276 19.56 14.29 15.16
N ILE A 277 18.99 15.25 14.49
CA ILE A 277 19.01 15.37 13.02
C ILE A 277 19.51 16.80 12.74
N ASP A 278 20.68 16.87 12.17
CA ASP A 278 21.33 18.13 11.76
C ASP A 278 20.93 18.49 10.32
#